data_2975bc741e1aeec7ef187e7f7d0b9b88
#
_entry.id   2975bc741e1aeec7ef187e7f7d0b9b88
#
_cell.length_a   1.000
_cell.length_b   1.000
_cell.length_c   1.000
_cell.angle_alpha   90.00
_cell.angle_beta   90.00
_cell.angle_gamma   90.00
#
_symmetry.space_group_name_H-M   'P 1'
#
loop_
_entity.id
_entity.type
_entity.pdbx_description
1 polymer ?
#
loop_
_entity_poly.entity_id
_entity_poly.type
_entity_poly.pdbx_seq_one_letter_code
_entity_poly.pdbx_strand_id
1 'polypeptide(L)'
;MAEAVFCSTIGRAYERELEHLLFFNARQRTVRAGVVEALERYGAPSIVHENDALRVIVSGCPGTQCLFALAASGDPPQLLGSVIYMRNPVDTLTILHLAVSDDTVTEDDQNPLIVVRLVDQVRKLARSIRGVRWVHVLYSQSGQFQIPIRPRGGHSFRSGPKE
;
A
#
# COMPACT_ATOMS: atom_id res chain seq x y z
N MET A 1 -10.15 -7.80 17.32
CA MET A 1 -9.33 -7.31 16.18
C MET A 1 -10.18 -6.38 15.34
N ALA A 2 -9.73 -5.14 15.14
CA ALA A 2 -10.44 -4.25 14.22
C ALA A 2 -10.32 -4.82 12.80
N GLU A 3 -11.44 -5.21 12.23
CA GLU A 3 -11.51 -5.65 10.85
C GLU A 3 -11.32 -4.41 9.97
N ALA A 4 -10.45 -4.49 8.95
CA ALA A 4 -10.21 -3.40 8.01
C ALA A 4 -10.77 -3.74 6.64
N VAL A 5 -11.42 -2.75 6.02
CA VAL A 5 -11.88 -2.77 4.64
C VAL A 5 -10.87 -2.02 3.78
N PHE A 6 -10.54 -2.57 2.60
CA PHE A 6 -9.58 -1.98 1.68
C PHE A 6 -10.28 -1.47 0.44
N CYS A 7 -9.98 -0.23 0.05
CA CYS A 7 -10.54 0.42 -1.13
C CYS A 7 -9.47 1.26 -1.86
N SER A 8 -9.68 1.52 -3.15
CA SER A 8 -8.76 2.30 -3.98
C SER A 8 -9.06 3.80 -3.97
N THR A 9 -10.23 4.19 -3.51
CA THR A 9 -10.69 5.58 -3.38
C THR A 9 -11.44 5.74 -2.08
N ILE A 10 -11.42 6.95 -1.52
CA ILE A 10 -12.20 7.33 -0.34
C ILE A 10 -12.95 8.63 -0.59
N GLY A 11 -14.01 8.88 0.15
CA GLY A 11 -14.82 10.09 0.01
C GLY A 11 -14.08 11.35 0.46
N ARG A 12 -14.55 12.53 0.01
CA ARG A 12 -13.97 13.83 0.36
C ARG A 12 -13.93 14.13 1.85
N ALA A 13 -14.82 13.54 2.63
CA ALA A 13 -14.84 13.71 4.08
C ALA A 13 -13.52 13.31 4.74
N TYR A 14 -12.73 12.43 4.13
CA TYR A 14 -11.44 11.96 4.63
C TYR A 14 -10.24 12.85 4.25
N GLU A 15 -10.44 14.00 3.59
CA GLU A 15 -9.33 14.80 3.06
C GLU A 15 -8.34 15.22 4.14
N ARG A 16 -8.82 15.74 5.26
CA ARG A 16 -7.95 16.14 6.39
C ARG A 16 -7.21 14.97 7.03
N GLU A 17 -7.89 13.84 7.20
CA GLU A 17 -7.26 12.64 7.74
C GLU A 17 -6.18 12.11 6.79
N LEU A 18 -6.45 12.15 5.48
CA LEU A 18 -5.51 11.73 4.46
C LEU A 18 -4.30 12.67 4.36
N GLU A 19 -4.49 13.98 4.42
CA GLU A 19 -3.41 14.96 4.49
C GLU A 19 -2.52 14.71 5.71
N HIS A 20 -3.13 14.53 6.89
CA HIS A 20 -2.39 14.22 8.11
C HIS A 20 -1.61 12.92 7.99
N LEU A 21 -2.24 11.87 7.45
CA LEU A 21 -1.62 10.57 7.26
C LEU A 21 -0.41 10.63 6.33
N LEU A 22 -0.49 11.40 5.23
CA LEU A 22 0.56 11.46 4.22
C LEU A 22 1.70 12.42 4.56
N PHE A 23 1.39 13.56 5.19
CA PHE A 23 2.33 14.68 5.30
C PHE A 23 2.73 15.02 6.74
N PHE A 24 1.91 14.68 7.72
CA PHE A 24 2.11 15.07 9.11
C PHE A 24 2.23 13.90 10.08
N ASN A 25 2.35 12.69 9.57
CA ASN A 25 2.46 11.48 10.36
C ASN A 25 3.79 11.41 11.12
N ALA A 26 3.75 11.41 12.45
CA ALA A 26 4.93 11.37 13.30
C ALA A 26 5.80 10.12 13.10
N ARG A 27 5.20 9.00 12.69
CA ARG A 27 5.90 7.73 12.46
C ARG A 27 6.81 7.76 11.24
N GLN A 28 6.58 8.65 10.27
CA GLN A 28 7.49 8.81 9.14
C GLN A 28 8.89 9.28 9.57
N ARG A 29 9.03 9.86 10.75
CA ARG A 29 10.34 10.24 11.29
C ARG A 29 11.28 9.06 11.48
N THR A 30 10.77 7.88 11.80
CA THR A 30 11.57 6.67 12.01
C THR A 30 12.12 6.08 10.72
N VAL A 31 11.52 6.42 9.58
CA VAL A 31 11.92 5.97 8.23
C VAL A 31 12.30 7.15 7.31
N ARG A 32 12.63 8.29 7.90
CA ARG A 32 12.85 9.56 7.21
C ARG A 32 13.79 9.45 6.01
N ALA A 33 14.91 8.75 6.15
CA ALA A 33 15.88 8.62 5.07
C ALA A 33 15.26 7.92 3.84
N GLY A 34 14.51 6.85 4.03
CA GLY A 34 13.82 6.16 2.95
C GLY A 34 12.69 6.97 2.33
N VAL A 35 11.97 7.76 3.14
CA VAL A 35 10.93 8.68 2.63
C VAL A 35 11.57 9.75 1.75
N VAL A 36 12.66 10.38 2.18
CA VAL A 36 13.39 11.39 1.40
C VAL A 36 13.90 10.80 0.08
N GLU A 37 14.50 9.62 0.11
CA GLU A 37 14.96 8.93 -1.10
C GLU A 37 13.79 8.64 -2.07
N ALA A 38 12.66 8.20 -1.56
CA ALA A 38 11.47 7.97 -2.37
C ALA A 38 10.93 9.26 -3.01
N LEU A 39 10.89 10.36 -2.24
CA LEU A 39 10.45 11.67 -2.73
C LEU A 39 11.38 12.22 -3.80
N GLU A 40 12.70 12.11 -3.62
CA GLU A 40 13.71 12.55 -4.59
C GLU A 40 13.63 11.73 -5.90
N ARG A 41 13.42 10.44 -5.78
CA ARG A 41 13.41 9.54 -6.93
C ARG A 41 12.11 9.53 -7.71
N TYR A 42 10.98 9.61 -7.04
CA TYR A 42 9.64 9.39 -7.63
C TYR A 42 8.74 10.63 -7.58
N GLY A 43 9.08 11.62 -6.78
CA GLY A 43 8.26 12.80 -6.54
C GLY A 43 7.35 12.68 -5.32
N ALA A 44 6.75 13.79 -4.93
CA ALA A 44 5.85 13.86 -3.79
C ALA A 44 4.46 13.31 -4.11
N PRO A 45 3.78 12.67 -3.15
CA PRO A 45 2.38 12.34 -3.30
C PRO A 45 1.51 13.60 -3.29
N SER A 46 0.43 13.57 -4.06
CA SER A 46 -0.57 14.62 -4.12
C SER A 46 -1.96 14.02 -4.04
N ILE A 47 -2.84 14.64 -3.28
CA ILE A 47 -4.24 14.26 -3.20
C ILE A 47 -4.99 14.92 -4.36
N VAL A 48 -5.71 14.12 -5.13
CA VAL A 48 -6.52 14.58 -6.26
C VAL A 48 -7.98 14.21 -6.05
N HIS A 49 -8.85 15.12 -6.49
CA HIS A 49 -10.29 14.96 -6.46
C HIS A 49 -10.77 14.41 -7.79
N GLU A 50 -11.47 13.29 -7.77
CA GLU A 50 -12.04 12.64 -8.95
C GLU A 50 -13.45 12.12 -8.62
N ASN A 51 -14.48 12.71 -9.26
CA ASN A 51 -15.88 12.29 -9.08
C ASN A 51 -16.33 12.11 -7.62
N ASP A 52 -16.13 13.15 -6.78
CA ASP A 52 -16.41 13.13 -5.33
C ASP A 52 -15.59 12.14 -4.49
N ALA A 53 -14.61 11.51 -5.07
CA ALA A 53 -13.66 10.66 -4.38
C ALA A 53 -12.26 11.27 -4.34
N LEU A 54 -11.45 10.82 -3.40
CA LEU A 54 -10.05 11.16 -3.27
C LEU A 54 -9.19 10.00 -3.77
N ARG A 55 -8.15 10.34 -4.51
CA ARG A 55 -7.04 9.46 -4.87
C ARG A 55 -5.72 10.12 -4.54
N VAL A 56 -4.69 9.33 -4.43
CA VAL A 56 -3.31 9.83 -4.31
C VAL A 56 -2.55 9.48 -5.58
N ILE A 57 -1.88 10.47 -6.12
CA ILE A 57 -0.96 10.31 -7.25
C ILE A 57 0.45 10.73 -6.84
N VAL A 58 1.44 10.24 -7.54
CA VAL A 58 2.84 10.70 -7.42
C VAL A 58 3.24 11.31 -8.74
N SER A 59 3.63 12.59 -8.74
CA SER A 59 3.81 13.40 -9.95
C SER A 59 4.83 12.84 -10.94
N GLY A 60 5.88 12.20 -10.46
CA GLY A 60 6.91 11.56 -11.30
C GLY A 60 6.56 10.14 -11.77
N CYS A 61 5.41 9.60 -11.39
CA CYS A 61 5.05 8.20 -11.63
C CYS A 61 3.63 8.07 -12.20
N PRO A 62 3.45 8.26 -13.51
CA PRO A 62 2.16 7.97 -14.14
C PRO A 62 1.82 6.48 -13.94
N GLY A 63 0.58 6.20 -13.57
CA GLY A 63 0.14 4.83 -13.25
C GLY A 63 0.30 4.42 -11.79
N THR A 64 0.62 5.36 -10.91
CA THR A 64 0.55 5.18 -9.46
C THR A 64 -0.87 4.79 -9.04
N GLN A 65 -0.96 3.81 -8.16
CA GLN A 65 -2.20 3.37 -7.55
C GLN A 65 -2.10 3.46 -6.03
N CYS A 66 -3.25 3.54 -5.37
CA CYS A 66 -3.32 3.58 -3.92
C CYS A 66 -4.38 2.61 -3.39
N LEU A 67 -4.15 2.15 -2.16
CA LEU A 67 -5.14 1.46 -1.34
C LEU A 67 -5.22 2.16 0.01
N PHE A 68 -6.43 2.28 0.49
CA PHE A 68 -6.76 2.79 1.81
C PHE A 68 -7.30 1.67 2.67
N ALA A 69 -6.92 1.66 3.93
CA ALA A 69 -7.50 0.80 4.95
C ALA A 69 -8.44 1.61 5.82
N LEU A 70 -9.72 1.25 5.84
CA LEU A 70 -10.73 1.84 6.71
C LEU A 70 -11.10 0.84 7.79
N ALA A 71 -11.42 1.32 8.99
CA ALA A 71 -12.03 0.48 10.02
C ALA A 71 -13.36 -0.10 9.49
N ALA A 72 -13.64 -1.38 9.78
CA ALA A 72 -14.91 -2.01 9.37
C ALA A 72 -16.11 -1.50 10.16
N SER A 73 -15.88 -0.80 11.26
CA SER A 73 -16.90 -0.23 12.14
C SER A 73 -16.66 1.27 12.35
N GLY A 74 -17.72 1.98 12.67
CA GLY A 74 -17.72 3.44 12.87
C GLY A 74 -18.57 4.13 11.79
N ASP A 75 -19.09 5.31 12.12
CA ASP A 75 -19.88 6.14 11.21
C ASP A 75 -19.45 7.62 11.38
N PRO A 76 -18.60 8.13 10.49
CA PRO A 76 -17.90 7.43 9.39
C PRO A 76 -16.81 6.47 9.88
N PRO A 77 -16.43 5.45 9.08
CA PRO A 77 -15.29 4.58 9.37
C PRO A 77 -13.99 5.37 9.45
N GLN A 78 -13.11 5.04 10.42
CA GLN A 78 -11.82 5.70 10.58
C GLN A 78 -10.83 5.29 9.49
N LEU A 79 -10.03 6.23 8.98
CA LEU A 79 -8.91 5.95 8.08
C LEU A 79 -7.72 5.40 8.89
N LEU A 80 -7.40 4.13 8.68
CA LEU A 80 -6.35 3.43 9.41
C LEU A 80 -4.97 3.54 8.74
N GLY A 81 -4.94 3.66 7.43
CA GLY A 81 -3.69 3.76 6.70
C GLY A 81 -3.86 3.79 5.18
N SER A 82 -2.75 3.98 4.50
CA SER A 82 -2.68 3.97 3.04
C SER A 82 -1.39 3.36 2.53
N VAL A 83 -1.43 2.78 1.34
CA VAL A 83 -0.27 2.35 0.57
C VAL A 83 -0.37 2.88 -0.85
N ILE A 84 0.73 3.47 -1.32
CA ILE A 84 0.89 3.97 -2.68
C ILE A 84 1.90 3.08 -3.38
N TYR A 85 1.55 2.56 -4.54
CA TYR A 85 2.39 1.63 -5.28
C TYR A 85 2.27 1.85 -6.78
N MET A 86 3.28 1.38 -7.51
CA MET A 86 3.33 1.41 -8.97
C MET A 86 3.84 0.09 -9.52
N ARG A 87 3.49 -0.21 -10.77
CA ARG A 87 4.09 -1.31 -11.50
C ARG A 87 5.35 -0.84 -12.20
N ASN A 88 6.46 -1.49 -11.91
CA ASN A 88 7.68 -1.36 -12.69
C ASN A 88 7.54 -2.11 -14.04
N PRO A 89 8.18 -1.64 -15.11
CA PRO A 89 8.04 -2.25 -16.44
C PRO A 89 8.44 -3.72 -16.53
N VAL A 90 9.33 -4.19 -15.65
CA VAL A 90 9.85 -5.56 -15.74
C VAL A 90 8.91 -6.54 -15.03
N ASP A 91 8.99 -6.69 -13.73
CA ASP A 91 8.32 -7.78 -13.01
C ASP A 91 7.98 -7.46 -11.54
N THR A 92 7.97 -6.17 -11.19
CA THR A 92 7.89 -5.74 -9.80
C THR A 92 6.74 -4.77 -9.57
N LEU A 93 6.00 -4.93 -8.48
CA LEU A 93 5.23 -3.85 -7.87
C LEU A 93 6.09 -3.16 -6.81
N THR A 94 6.28 -1.86 -6.95
CA THR A 94 7.06 -1.07 -5.99
C THR A 94 6.12 -0.28 -5.08
N ILE A 95 6.22 -0.49 -3.79
CA ILE A 95 5.55 0.34 -2.78
C ILE A 95 6.38 1.59 -2.58
N LEU A 96 5.82 2.73 -3.00
CA LEU A 96 6.45 4.03 -2.94
C LEU A 96 6.25 4.71 -1.59
N HIS A 97 5.06 4.52 -1.00
CA HIS A 97 4.70 5.15 0.26
C HIS A 97 3.75 4.25 1.04
N LEU A 98 3.98 4.16 2.34
CA LEU A 98 3.17 3.38 3.26
C LEU A 98 3.02 4.19 4.55
N ALA A 99 1.80 4.55 4.88
CA ALA A 99 1.50 5.33 6.07
C ALA A 99 0.35 4.70 6.86
N VAL A 100 0.44 4.78 8.17
CA VAL A 100 -0.56 4.26 9.10
C VAL A 100 -0.88 5.35 10.12
N SER A 101 -2.15 5.53 10.45
CA SER A 101 -2.62 6.56 11.36
C SER A 101 -1.99 6.43 12.75
N ASP A 102 -1.62 7.56 13.34
CA ASP A 102 -1.11 7.63 14.71
C ASP A 102 -2.22 7.39 15.75
N ASP A 103 -3.47 7.71 15.41
CA ASP A 103 -4.62 7.59 16.29
C ASP A 103 -5.06 6.14 16.57
N THR A 104 -4.48 5.17 15.84
CA THR A 104 -4.73 3.74 16.09
C THR A 104 -3.91 3.19 17.26
N VAL A 105 -3.20 4.04 17.98
CA VAL A 105 -2.46 3.69 19.20
C VAL A 105 -3.41 3.71 20.41
N THR A 106 -4.31 2.77 20.49
CA THR A 106 -4.69 2.22 21.79
C THR A 106 -3.58 1.26 22.25
N GLU A 107 -3.36 1.15 23.55
CA GLU A 107 -2.27 0.40 24.22
C GLU A 107 -2.03 -1.05 23.74
N ASP A 108 -2.87 -1.57 22.88
CA ASP A 108 -2.72 -2.84 22.17
C ASP A 108 -2.11 -2.61 20.79
N ASP A 109 -0.85 -2.90 20.62
CA ASP A 109 0.03 -2.97 19.44
C ASP A 109 -0.60 -3.34 18.05
N GLN A 110 -1.75 -2.76 17.68
CA GLN A 110 -2.46 -3.10 16.45
C GLN A 110 -1.89 -2.45 15.19
N ASN A 111 -0.96 -1.53 15.32
CA ASN A 111 -0.43 -0.73 14.23
C ASN A 111 0.52 -1.48 13.27
N PRO A 112 1.41 -2.37 13.76
CA PRO A 112 2.18 -3.23 12.87
C PRO A 112 1.28 -4.12 12.01
N LEU A 113 0.10 -4.49 12.53
CA LEU A 113 -0.84 -5.36 11.83
C LEU A 113 -1.46 -4.67 10.59
N ILE A 114 -1.77 -3.38 10.64
CA ILE A 114 -2.30 -2.63 9.49
C ILE A 114 -1.24 -2.52 8.39
N VAL A 115 0.03 -2.25 8.73
CA VAL A 115 1.15 -2.25 7.79
C VAL A 115 1.25 -3.60 7.07
N VAL A 116 1.26 -4.69 7.83
CA VAL A 116 1.34 -6.05 7.28
C VAL A 116 0.14 -6.35 6.37
N ARG A 117 -1.06 -5.97 6.78
CA ARG A 117 -2.29 -6.17 5.99
C ARG A 117 -2.29 -5.37 4.70
N LEU A 118 -1.84 -4.11 4.70
CA LEU A 118 -1.69 -3.29 3.50
C LEU A 118 -0.69 -3.92 2.52
N VAL A 119 0.47 -4.32 3.00
CA VAL A 119 1.48 -5.01 2.18
C VAL A 119 0.93 -6.34 1.63
N ASP A 120 0.18 -7.11 2.44
CA ASP A 120 -0.43 -8.35 1.98
C ASP A 120 -1.51 -8.13 0.91
N GLN A 121 -2.27 -7.05 0.99
CA GLN A 121 -3.21 -6.67 -0.08
C GLN A 121 -2.47 -6.36 -1.39
N VAL A 122 -1.36 -5.62 -1.35
CA VAL A 122 -0.52 -5.39 -2.53
C VAL A 122 0.04 -6.70 -3.08
N ARG A 123 0.45 -7.63 -2.21
CA ARG A 123 0.89 -8.98 -2.64
C ARG A 123 -0.24 -9.77 -3.31
N LYS A 124 -1.46 -9.70 -2.79
CA LYS A 124 -2.64 -10.35 -3.41
C LYS A 124 -2.91 -9.79 -4.79
N LEU A 125 -2.84 -8.47 -4.95
CA LEU A 125 -2.96 -7.81 -6.25
C LEU A 125 -1.83 -8.23 -7.20
N ALA A 126 -0.58 -8.25 -6.72
CA ALA A 126 0.57 -8.69 -7.49
C ALA A 126 0.40 -10.09 -8.09
N ARG A 127 -0.21 -11.02 -7.33
CA ARG A 127 -0.50 -12.39 -7.81
C ARG A 127 -1.50 -12.44 -8.96
N SER A 128 -2.36 -11.44 -9.10
CA SER A 128 -3.34 -11.35 -10.18
C SER A 128 -2.79 -10.70 -11.45
N ILE A 129 -1.64 -10.03 -11.34
CA ILE A 129 -1.02 -9.32 -12.46
C ILE A 129 0.00 -10.24 -13.15
N ARG A 130 -0.25 -10.53 -14.42
CA ARG A 130 0.66 -11.37 -15.21
C ARG A 130 2.05 -10.75 -15.29
N GLY A 131 3.07 -11.55 -15.01
CA GLY A 131 4.48 -11.16 -15.11
C GLY A 131 5.05 -10.51 -13.86
N VAL A 132 4.24 -10.18 -12.84
CA VAL A 132 4.76 -9.68 -11.58
C VAL A 132 5.28 -10.84 -10.73
N ARG A 133 6.53 -10.72 -10.29
CA ARG A 133 7.27 -11.71 -9.52
C ARG A 133 7.67 -11.23 -8.13
N TRP A 134 7.72 -9.91 -7.93
CA TRP A 134 8.21 -9.28 -6.73
C TRP A 134 7.32 -8.11 -6.27
N VAL A 135 7.23 -7.92 -4.98
CA VAL A 135 6.83 -6.66 -4.35
C VAL A 135 8.05 -6.07 -3.69
N HIS A 136 8.43 -4.87 -4.10
CA HIS A 136 9.54 -4.12 -3.54
C HIS A 136 9.02 -3.05 -2.60
N VAL A 137 9.50 -3.03 -1.37
CA VAL A 137 9.20 -1.99 -0.38
C VAL A 137 10.43 -1.09 -0.27
N LEU A 138 10.28 0.18 -0.64
CA LEU A 138 11.41 1.11 -0.72
C LEU A 138 11.99 1.47 0.64
N TYR A 139 11.13 1.52 1.67
CA TYR A 139 11.59 1.86 2.99
C TYR A 139 10.76 1.18 4.08
N SER A 140 11.47 0.76 5.09
CA SER A 140 10.93 0.27 6.36
C SER A 140 11.95 0.58 7.46
N GLN A 141 11.65 0.24 8.69
CA GLN A 141 12.63 0.32 9.78
C GLN A 141 13.87 -0.55 9.50
N SER A 142 13.72 -1.61 8.71
CA SER A 142 14.79 -2.52 8.31
C SER A 142 15.46 -2.16 6.97
N GLY A 143 15.10 -1.03 6.35
CA GLY A 143 15.57 -0.62 5.03
C GLY A 143 14.70 -1.13 3.89
N GLN A 144 15.28 -1.23 2.70
CA GLN A 144 14.58 -1.75 1.51
C GLN A 144 14.53 -3.28 1.54
N PHE A 145 13.42 -3.86 1.10
CA PHE A 145 13.31 -5.30 0.95
C PHE A 145 12.38 -5.72 -0.19
N GLN A 146 12.54 -6.96 -0.65
CA GLN A 146 11.73 -7.54 -1.71
C GLN A 146 10.99 -8.78 -1.21
N ILE A 147 9.72 -8.89 -1.57
CA ILE A 147 8.88 -10.02 -1.23
C ILE A 147 8.60 -10.81 -2.51
N PRO A 148 8.97 -12.10 -2.58
CA PRO A 148 8.68 -12.92 -3.75
C PRO A 148 7.19 -13.21 -3.85
N ILE A 149 6.67 -13.14 -5.07
CA ILE A 149 5.31 -13.53 -5.40
C ILE A 149 5.33 -14.94 -5.95
N ARG A 150 4.83 -15.90 -5.17
CA ARG A 150 4.64 -17.26 -5.66
C ARG A 150 3.51 -17.27 -6.68
N PRO A 151 3.73 -17.77 -7.92
CA PRO A 151 2.64 -17.95 -8.87
C PRO A 151 1.59 -18.85 -8.22
N ARG A 152 0.30 -18.56 -8.44
CA ARG A 152 -0.77 -19.51 -8.12
C ARG A 152 -0.41 -20.80 -8.84
N GLY A 153 -0.27 -21.90 -8.10
CA GLY A 153 0.11 -23.19 -8.64
C GLY A 153 -0.79 -23.53 -9.83
N GLY A 154 -0.23 -23.46 -11.03
CA GLY A 154 -0.84 -24.07 -12.19
C GLY A 154 -0.93 -25.54 -11.91
N HIS A 155 -2.12 -26.14 -12.03
CA HIS A 155 -2.25 -27.56 -12.06
C HIS A 155 -1.29 -28.10 -13.13
N SER A 156 -0.23 -28.73 -12.66
CA SER A 156 0.63 -29.54 -13.51
C SER A 156 -0.27 -30.62 -14.11
N PHE A 157 -0.68 -30.43 -15.37
CA PHE A 157 -1.16 -31.52 -16.18
C PHE A 157 0.02 -32.51 -16.30
N ARG A 158 0.05 -33.53 -15.44
CA ARG A 158 0.83 -34.72 -15.68
C ARG A 158 0.24 -35.36 -16.91
N SER A 159 0.88 -35.15 -18.06
CA SER A 159 0.74 -36.03 -19.20
C SER A 159 1.24 -37.39 -18.76
N GLY A 160 0.31 -38.31 -18.56
CA GLY A 160 0.63 -39.72 -18.33
C GLY A 160 1.34 -40.30 -19.57
N PRO A 161 2.20 -41.32 -19.41
CA PRO A 161 2.85 -41.96 -20.50
C PRO A 161 1.78 -42.69 -21.38
N LYS A 162 1.83 -42.44 -22.66
CA LYS A 162 1.15 -43.28 -23.66
C LYS A 162 1.92 -44.58 -23.79
N GLU A 163 1.32 -45.65 -23.40
CA GLU A 163 1.67 -46.97 -23.89
C GLU A 163 1.30 -47.13 -25.38
#